data_77f8c58e2787b99aaa072e1393995e61
#
_entry.id   77f8c58e2787b99aaa072e1393995e61
#
_cell.length_a   1.000
_cell.length_b   1.000
_cell.length_c   1.000
_cell.angle_alpha   90.00
_cell.angle_beta   90.00
_cell.angle_gamma   90.00
#
_symmetry.space_group_name_H-M   'P 1'
#
loop_
_entity.id
_entity.type
_entity.pdbx_description
1 polymer ?
#
loop_
_entity_poly.entity_id
_entity_poly.type
_entity_poly.pdbx_seq_one_letter_code
_entity_poly.pdbx_strand_id
1 'polypeptide(L)'
;MKKKIFNTLWVVGVLTFAGFCLPACHRELDVQQSYDFALQTMPVQKEIKKGETAEIRCSLKRAGNFADTRYTLRYFQPEGKGTLKMDDGLVFKPNDRYPLTREEFRLYYTSQSVDRQTIDVYIEDNFGKVQQQTFAFNNKKVEWFNQSLL
;
A
#
# COMPACT_ATOMS: atom_id res chain seq x y z
N MET A 1 15.34 69.81 34.54
CA MET A 1 16.00 68.49 34.23
C MET A 1 15.06 67.28 34.46
N LYS A 2 14.10 67.27 35.33
CA LYS A 2 13.21 66.11 35.60
C LYS A 2 12.27 65.73 34.43
N LYS A 3 11.79 66.71 33.64
CA LYS A 3 10.88 66.42 32.49
C LYS A 3 11.57 65.73 31.29
N LYS A 4 12.83 66.00 31.06
CA LYS A 4 13.57 65.36 29.97
C LYS A 4 13.90 63.89 30.25
N ILE A 5 14.17 63.56 31.48
CA ILE A 5 14.49 62.19 31.92
C ILE A 5 13.23 61.31 31.83
N PHE A 6 12.06 61.87 32.22
CA PHE A 6 10.81 61.15 32.18
C PHE A 6 10.39 60.80 30.75
N ASN A 7 10.58 61.72 29.79
CA ASN A 7 10.28 61.47 28.37
C ASN A 7 11.22 60.44 27.75
N THR A 8 12.50 60.46 28.14
CA THR A 8 13.48 59.49 27.63
C THR A 8 13.19 58.07 28.18
N LEU A 9 12.80 57.96 29.44
CA LEU A 9 12.41 56.68 30.03
C LEU A 9 11.15 56.11 29.40
N TRP A 10 10.19 56.97 29.00
CA TRP A 10 8.94 56.53 28.37
C TRP A 10 9.17 56.02 26.95
N VAL A 11 10.05 56.69 26.17
CA VAL A 11 10.40 56.29 24.81
C VAL A 11 11.18 54.97 24.79
N VAL A 12 12.09 54.75 25.75
CA VAL A 12 12.82 53.49 25.88
C VAL A 12 11.89 52.35 26.28
N GLY A 13 10.94 52.60 27.17
CA GLY A 13 9.92 51.61 27.59
C GLY A 13 9.00 51.17 26.46
N VAL A 14 8.59 52.09 25.57
CA VAL A 14 7.77 51.79 24.41
C VAL A 14 8.55 51.01 23.34
N LEU A 15 9.82 51.35 23.13
CA LEU A 15 10.69 50.63 22.18
C LEU A 15 11.00 49.19 22.64
N THR A 16 11.17 48.95 23.95
CA THR A 16 11.38 47.56 24.44
C THR A 16 10.11 46.73 24.42
N PHE A 17 8.93 47.32 24.55
CA PHE A 17 7.66 46.61 24.47
C PHE A 17 7.26 46.24 23.04
N ALA A 18 7.64 47.04 22.06
CA ALA A 18 7.38 46.74 20.63
C ALA A 18 8.20 45.56 20.08
N GLY A 19 9.35 45.25 20.72
CA GLY A 19 10.20 44.10 20.28
C GLY A 19 9.65 42.72 20.67
N PHE A 20 8.65 42.62 21.58
CA PHE A 20 8.12 41.36 22.07
C PHE A 20 6.89 40.83 21.33
N CYS A 21 6.38 41.57 20.36
CA CYS A 21 5.14 41.24 19.64
C CYS A 21 5.36 40.70 18.24
N LEU A 22 6.52 40.12 17.96
CA LEU A 22 6.66 39.31 16.72
C LEU A 22 6.21 37.88 17.04
N PRO A 23 4.97 37.50 16.73
CA PRO A 23 4.64 36.08 16.72
C PRO A 23 5.52 35.46 15.63
N ALA A 24 6.50 34.68 16.05
CA ALA A 24 7.16 33.75 15.14
C ALA A 24 6.07 32.78 14.63
N CYS A 25 5.45 33.13 13.51
CA CYS A 25 4.67 32.17 12.74
C CYS A 25 5.65 31.11 12.25
N HIS A 26 5.90 30.12 13.06
CA HIS A 26 6.35 28.83 12.59
C HIS A 26 5.20 28.23 11.76
N ARG A 27 5.10 28.64 10.51
CA ARG A 27 4.41 27.82 9.51
C ARG A 27 5.34 26.65 9.24
N GLU A 28 5.30 25.66 10.11
CA GLU A 28 5.70 24.33 9.70
C GLU A 28 4.77 23.98 8.53
N LEU A 29 5.34 23.89 7.33
CA LEU A 29 4.64 23.33 6.20
C LEU A 29 4.44 21.85 6.56
N ASP A 30 3.24 21.52 7.02
CA ASP A 30 2.82 20.14 7.24
C ASP A 30 2.72 19.48 5.88
N VAL A 31 3.85 18.96 5.40
CA VAL A 31 3.90 18.21 4.15
C VAL A 31 3.32 16.82 4.43
N GLN A 32 2.13 16.58 3.92
CA GLN A 32 1.52 15.26 4.00
C GLN A 32 2.41 14.25 3.26
N GLN A 33 3.06 13.37 4.01
CA GLN A 33 3.98 12.37 3.49
C GLN A 33 3.30 11.03 3.21
N SER A 34 2.24 10.70 3.95
CA SER A 34 1.51 9.45 3.83
C SER A 34 0.11 9.68 3.28
N TYR A 35 -0.15 9.16 2.09
CA TYR A 35 -1.44 9.19 1.43
C TYR A 35 -2.12 7.83 1.51
N ASP A 36 -3.45 7.81 1.46
CA ASP A 36 -4.20 6.57 1.35
C ASP A 36 -3.99 5.94 -0.02
N PHE A 37 -3.96 4.63 -0.02
CA PHE A 37 -3.87 3.84 -1.25
C PHE A 37 -4.75 2.60 -1.13
N ALA A 38 -5.11 2.02 -2.27
CA ALA A 38 -5.89 0.79 -2.36
C ALA A 38 -5.37 -0.09 -3.49
N LEU A 39 -5.35 -1.40 -3.25
CA LEU A 39 -5.11 -2.38 -4.30
C LEU A 39 -6.45 -2.72 -4.96
N GLN A 40 -6.64 -2.30 -6.20
CA GLN A 40 -7.77 -2.69 -7.03
C GLN A 40 -7.39 -3.86 -7.92
N THR A 41 -8.33 -4.80 -8.10
CA THR A 41 -8.11 -5.95 -8.97
C THR A 41 -9.28 -6.12 -9.93
N MET A 42 -8.98 -6.62 -11.12
CA MET A 42 -10.03 -7.12 -12.01
C MET A 42 -10.64 -8.41 -11.43
N PRO A 43 -11.86 -8.79 -11.83
CA PRO A 43 -12.44 -10.06 -11.40
C PRO A 43 -11.49 -11.23 -11.69
N VAL A 44 -11.27 -12.08 -10.68
CA VAL A 44 -10.39 -13.25 -10.75
C VAL A 44 -11.25 -14.51 -10.77
N GLN A 45 -10.83 -15.51 -11.53
CA GLN A 45 -11.48 -16.82 -11.52
C GLN A 45 -11.49 -17.40 -10.10
N LYS A 46 -12.60 -18.02 -9.71
CA LYS A 46 -12.78 -18.59 -8.37
C LYS A 46 -12.47 -20.09 -8.31
N GLU A 47 -12.25 -20.72 -9.45
CA GLU A 47 -11.98 -22.16 -9.55
C GLU A 47 -10.69 -22.36 -10.32
N ILE A 48 -9.84 -23.27 -9.84
CA ILE A 48 -8.55 -23.58 -10.42
C ILE A 48 -8.23 -25.07 -10.24
N LYS A 49 -7.71 -25.70 -11.29
CA LYS A 49 -7.19 -27.08 -11.19
C LYS A 49 -5.74 -27.07 -10.70
N LYS A 50 -5.30 -28.20 -10.15
CA LYS A 50 -3.87 -28.41 -9.88
C LYS A 50 -3.06 -28.25 -11.17
N GLY A 51 -2.02 -27.41 -11.14
CA GLY A 51 -1.17 -27.08 -12.28
C GLY A 51 -1.69 -25.91 -13.13
N GLU A 52 -2.92 -25.46 -12.93
CA GLU A 52 -3.48 -24.30 -13.62
C GLU A 52 -3.00 -23.00 -12.98
N THR A 53 -2.90 -21.95 -13.79
CA THR A 53 -2.46 -20.62 -13.35
C THR A 53 -3.61 -19.62 -13.45
N ALA A 54 -3.89 -18.91 -12.38
CA ALA A 54 -4.78 -17.76 -12.34
C ALA A 54 -4.00 -16.47 -12.54
N GLU A 55 -4.46 -15.60 -13.44
CA GLU A 55 -3.96 -14.26 -13.62
C GLU A 55 -4.75 -13.30 -12.72
N ILE A 56 -4.04 -12.47 -11.95
CA ILE A 56 -4.59 -11.44 -11.09
C ILE A 56 -4.05 -10.10 -11.59
N ARG A 57 -4.90 -9.31 -12.22
CA ARG A 57 -4.55 -7.97 -12.71
C ARG A 57 -4.76 -6.97 -11.61
N CYS A 58 -3.68 -6.30 -11.21
CA CYS A 58 -3.62 -5.41 -10.07
C CYS A 58 -3.36 -3.97 -10.51
N SER A 59 -4.01 -3.02 -9.82
CA SER A 59 -3.77 -1.59 -9.97
C SER A 59 -3.70 -0.95 -8.57
N LEU A 60 -2.56 -0.34 -8.25
CA LEU A 60 -2.38 0.43 -7.03
C LEU A 60 -2.92 1.85 -7.25
N LYS A 61 -4.02 2.20 -6.58
CA LYS A 61 -4.61 3.54 -6.61
C LYS A 61 -4.16 4.32 -5.40
N ARG A 62 -3.64 5.51 -5.61
CA ARG A 62 -3.14 6.41 -4.57
C ARG A 62 -4.01 7.66 -4.50
N ALA A 63 -4.32 8.13 -3.28
CA ALA A 63 -5.06 9.37 -3.06
C ALA A 63 -4.19 10.62 -3.28
N GLY A 64 -2.86 10.47 -3.23
CA GLY A 64 -1.90 11.54 -3.46
C GLY A 64 -0.53 10.98 -3.81
N ASN A 65 0.42 11.87 -4.09
CA ASN A 65 1.77 11.50 -4.47
C ASN A 65 2.79 12.24 -3.59
N PHE A 66 3.66 11.47 -2.93
CA PHE A 66 4.84 11.97 -2.26
C PHE A 66 6.05 11.23 -2.85
N ALA A 67 7.09 12.00 -3.23
CA ALA A 67 8.23 11.47 -4.01
C ALA A 67 8.99 10.34 -3.29
N ASP A 68 9.03 10.38 -1.94
CA ASP A 68 9.74 9.40 -1.14
C ASP A 68 8.88 8.21 -0.72
N THR A 69 7.62 8.12 -1.18
CA THR A 69 6.78 6.95 -0.91
C THR A 69 7.28 5.75 -1.69
N ARG A 70 7.53 4.67 -0.97
CA ARG A 70 7.95 3.38 -1.51
C ARG A 70 6.98 2.31 -1.07
N TYR A 71 6.60 1.46 -2.00
CA TYR A 71 5.70 0.34 -1.73
C TYR A 71 6.45 -0.97 -1.79
N THR A 72 6.01 -1.92 -0.96
CA THR A 72 6.45 -3.31 -0.97
C THR A 72 5.25 -4.22 -1.08
N LEU A 73 5.44 -5.35 -1.78
CA LEU A 73 4.48 -6.43 -1.87
C LEU A 73 4.98 -7.62 -1.05
N ARG A 74 4.08 -8.23 -0.30
CA ARG A 74 4.29 -9.45 0.47
C ARG A 74 3.05 -10.33 0.32
N TYR A 75 3.20 -11.66 0.37
CA TYR A 75 2.05 -12.55 0.39
C TYR A 75 2.19 -13.66 1.43
N PHE A 76 1.03 -14.17 1.85
CA PHE A 76 0.91 -15.39 2.64
C PHE A 76 0.00 -16.37 1.92
N GLN A 77 0.17 -17.65 2.25
CA GLN A 77 -0.69 -18.73 1.78
C GLN A 77 -1.26 -19.49 2.99
N PRO A 78 -2.43 -19.05 3.54
CA PRO A 78 -3.03 -19.70 4.69
C PRO A 78 -3.56 -21.10 4.38
N GLU A 79 -4.05 -21.34 3.15
CA GLU A 79 -4.65 -22.60 2.74
C GLU A 79 -4.10 -23.08 1.39
N GLY A 80 -3.94 -24.39 1.26
CA GLY A 80 -3.50 -25.06 0.05
C GLY A 80 -2.01 -24.88 -0.23
N LYS A 81 -1.61 -25.10 -1.47
CA LYS A 81 -0.22 -24.94 -1.95
C LYS A 81 -0.21 -24.39 -3.36
N GLY A 82 0.72 -23.47 -3.62
CA GLY A 82 0.91 -22.89 -4.93
C GLY A 82 2.16 -22.03 -5.01
N THR A 83 2.35 -21.41 -6.15
CA THR A 83 3.47 -20.50 -6.41
C THR A 83 2.92 -19.19 -6.94
N LEU A 84 3.33 -18.07 -6.36
CA LEU A 84 2.99 -16.74 -6.83
C LEU A 84 4.18 -16.13 -7.59
N LYS A 85 3.91 -15.56 -8.76
CA LYS A 85 4.90 -14.86 -9.59
C LYS A 85 4.39 -13.49 -10.00
N MET A 86 5.29 -12.56 -10.27
CA MET A 86 5.01 -11.30 -10.95
C MET A 86 5.20 -11.44 -12.46
N ASP A 87 4.66 -10.51 -13.23
CA ASP A 87 4.74 -10.48 -14.69
C ASP A 87 6.18 -10.29 -15.25
N ASP A 88 7.12 -9.83 -14.44
CA ASP A 88 8.56 -9.76 -14.76
C ASP A 88 9.31 -11.11 -14.53
N GLY A 89 8.59 -12.14 -14.08
CA GLY A 89 9.13 -13.45 -13.78
C GLY A 89 9.62 -13.65 -12.33
N LEU A 90 9.57 -12.62 -11.49
CA LEU A 90 9.92 -12.72 -10.08
C LEU A 90 9.01 -13.73 -9.36
N VAL A 91 9.60 -14.75 -8.76
CA VAL A 91 8.89 -15.75 -7.93
C VAL A 91 8.92 -15.28 -6.48
N PHE A 92 7.74 -15.07 -5.92
CA PHE A 92 7.63 -14.68 -4.51
C PHE A 92 7.82 -15.87 -3.57
N LYS A 93 8.52 -15.62 -2.47
CA LYS A 93 8.50 -16.50 -1.31
C LYS A 93 7.48 -15.97 -0.30
N PRO A 94 6.71 -16.85 0.37
CA PRO A 94 5.77 -16.42 1.40
C PRO A 94 6.47 -15.59 2.49
N ASN A 95 5.83 -14.50 2.92
CA ASN A 95 6.28 -13.57 3.94
C ASN A 95 7.50 -12.69 3.60
N ASP A 96 8.14 -12.87 2.48
CA ASP A 96 9.23 -11.98 2.05
C ASP A 96 8.65 -10.69 1.44
N ARG A 97 9.34 -9.56 1.65
CA ARG A 97 8.99 -8.26 1.09
C ARG A 97 9.74 -8.00 -0.19
N TYR A 98 9.02 -7.59 -1.21
CA TYR A 98 9.57 -7.28 -2.53
C TYR A 98 9.21 -5.84 -2.92
N PRO A 99 10.13 -5.04 -3.46
CA PRO A 99 9.83 -3.69 -3.91
C PRO A 99 8.76 -3.70 -5.00
N LEU A 100 7.73 -2.86 -4.85
CA LEU A 100 6.71 -2.63 -5.86
C LEU A 100 6.96 -1.26 -6.51
N THR A 101 7.53 -1.28 -7.71
CA THR A 101 7.95 -0.06 -8.44
C THR A 101 6.93 0.41 -9.46
N ARG A 102 5.88 -0.39 -9.71
CA ARG A 102 4.83 -0.13 -10.70
C ARG A 102 3.47 -0.08 -10.05
N GLU A 103 2.62 0.82 -10.53
CA GLU A 103 1.24 0.91 -10.07
C GLU A 103 0.34 -0.16 -10.73
N GLU A 104 0.65 -0.53 -11.97
CA GLU A 104 -0.07 -1.58 -12.68
C GLU A 104 0.86 -2.77 -12.89
N PHE A 105 0.40 -3.94 -12.45
CA PHE A 105 1.15 -5.19 -12.48
C PHE A 105 0.21 -6.39 -12.52
N ARG A 106 0.77 -7.55 -12.83
CA ARG A 106 0.04 -8.81 -12.83
C ARG A 106 0.72 -9.81 -11.92
N LEU A 107 -0.11 -10.53 -11.19
CA LEU A 107 0.30 -11.68 -10.41
C LEU A 107 -0.23 -12.95 -11.06
N TYR A 108 0.57 -13.98 -11.06
CA TYR A 108 0.25 -15.29 -11.58
C TYR A 108 0.35 -16.31 -10.47
N TYR A 109 -0.80 -16.83 -10.05
CA TYR A 109 -0.85 -17.87 -9.04
C TYR A 109 -1.04 -19.24 -9.70
N THR A 110 -0.06 -20.13 -9.56
CA THR A 110 -0.10 -21.51 -10.05
C THR A 110 -0.42 -22.45 -8.92
N SER A 111 -1.53 -23.16 -9.02
CA SER A 111 -1.99 -24.15 -8.05
C SER A 111 -1.10 -25.38 -8.02
N GLN A 112 -0.78 -25.89 -6.82
CA GLN A 112 -0.07 -27.15 -6.59
C GLN A 112 -0.89 -28.14 -5.76
N SER A 113 -2.14 -27.81 -5.41
CA SER A 113 -3.05 -28.63 -4.62
C SER A 113 -4.37 -28.87 -5.31
N VAL A 114 -5.07 -29.90 -4.91
CA VAL A 114 -6.47 -30.20 -5.28
C VAL A 114 -7.47 -29.67 -4.26
N ASP A 115 -6.98 -29.13 -3.14
CA ASP A 115 -7.81 -28.56 -2.09
C ASP A 115 -8.12 -27.08 -2.40
N ARG A 116 -9.01 -26.51 -1.63
CA ARG A 116 -9.22 -25.06 -1.61
C ARG A 116 -7.90 -24.36 -1.29
N GLN A 117 -7.69 -23.23 -1.92
CA GLN A 117 -6.47 -22.46 -1.80
C GLN A 117 -6.82 -20.99 -1.50
N THR A 118 -6.10 -20.41 -0.58
CA THR A 118 -6.26 -19.01 -0.22
C THR A 118 -4.88 -18.34 -0.18
N ILE A 119 -4.76 -17.18 -0.82
CA ILE A 119 -3.58 -16.33 -0.70
C ILE A 119 -4.00 -14.94 -0.24
N ASP A 120 -3.22 -14.38 0.66
CA ASP A 120 -3.33 -12.99 1.13
C ASP A 120 -2.18 -12.18 0.57
N VAL A 121 -2.50 -11.14 -0.19
CA VAL A 121 -1.53 -10.20 -0.75
C VAL A 121 -1.58 -8.91 0.05
N TYR A 122 -0.43 -8.43 0.49
CA TYR A 122 -0.26 -7.20 1.26
C TYR A 122 0.56 -6.21 0.45
N ILE A 123 0.08 -4.99 0.37
CA ILE A 123 0.87 -3.84 -0.08
C ILE A 123 1.12 -2.96 1.14
N GLU A 124 2.39 -2.65 1.38
CA GLU A 124 2.82 -1.84 2.52
C GLU A 124 3.60 -0.64 2.00
N ASP A 125 3.34 0.56 2.56
CA ASP A 125 4.18 1.72 2.30
C ASP A 125 5.29 1.85 3.35
N ASN A 126 6.27 2.72 3.08
CA ASN A 126 7.36 2.99 4.03
C ASN A 126 6.95 3.86 5.24
N PHE A 127 5.68 4.27 5.32
CA PHE A 127 5.09 5.01 6.44
C PHE A 127 4.24 4.11 7.34
N GLY A 128 4.15 2.81 7.04
CA GLY A 128 3.45 1.83 7.86
C GLY A 128 1.99 1.62 7.51
N LYS A 129 1.47 2.20 6.42
CA LYS A 129 0.13 1.86 5.91
C LYS A 129 0.17 0.54 5.18
N VAL A 130 -0.86 -0.29 5.41
CA VAL A 130 -0.97 -1.64 4.86
C VAL A 130 -2.35 -1.82 4.24
N GLN A 131 -2.39 -2.39 3.04
CA GLN A 131 -3.60 -2.87 2.39
C GLN A 131 -3.48 -4.37 2.15
N GLN A 132 -4.54 -5.10 2.47
CA GLN A 132 -4.63 -6.54 2.28
C GLN A 132 -5.73 -6.87 1.28
N GLN A 133 -5.43 -7.80 0.38
CA GLN A 133 -6.40 -8.38 -0.55
C GLN A 133 -6.29 -9.90 -0.51
N THR A 134 -7.41 -10.57 -0.22
CA THR A 134 -7.49 -12.04 -0.18
C THR A 134 -8.05 -12.59 -1.49
N PHE A 135 -7.42 -13.63 -2.02
CA PHE A 135 -7.88 -14.40 -3.16
C PHE A 135 -8.10 -15.85 -2.74
N ALA A 136 -9.30 -16.35 -3.00
CA ALA A 136 -9.68 -17.73 -2.72
C ALA A 136 -10.01 -18.47 -4.01
N PHE A 137 -9.48 -19.67 -4.15
CA PHE A 137 -9.68 -20.55 -5.29
C PHE A 137 -10.20 -21.89 -4.81
N ASN A 138 -11.35 -22.32 -5.33
CA ASN A 138 -11.87 -23.66 -5.13
C ASN A 138 -11.25 -24.61 -6.17
N ASN A 139 -11.22 -25.89 -5.86
CA ASN A 139 -10.82 -26.88 -6.86
C ASN A 139 -11.90 -27.00 -7.93
N LYS A 140 -11.50 -26.86 -9.18
CA LYS A 140 -12.37 -27.07 -10.33
C LYS A 140 -12.62 -28.57 -10.50
N LYS A 141 -13.85 -29.03 -10.21
CA LYS A 141 -14.25 -30.41 -10.44
C LYS A 141 -14.15 -30.74 -11.93
N VAL A 142 -13.53 -31.88 -12.24
CA VAL A 142 -13.58 -32.44 -13.58
C VAL A 142 -14.93 -33.11 -13.74
N GLU A 143 -15.83 -32.55 -14.51
CA GLU A 143 -17.04 -33.23 -14.92
C GLU A 143 -16.63 -34.33 -15.95
N TRP A 144 -16.62 -35.58 -15.49
CA TRP A 144 -16.55 -36.70 -16.38
C TRP A 144 -17.92 -36.79 -17.06
N PHE A 145 -18.04 -36.32 -18.30
CA PHE A 145 -19.18 -36.68 -19.13
C PHE A 145 -19.15 -38.21 -19.26
N ASN A 146 -20.07 -38.86 -18.56
CA ASN A 146 -20.42 -40.25 -18.83
C ASN A 146 -20.99 -40.32 -20.27
N GLN A 147 -20.14 -40.52 -21.25
CA GLN A 147 -20.55 -41.11 -22.53
C GLN A 147 -20.69 -42.61 -22.34
N SER A 148 -21.67 -43.00 -21.54
CA SER A 148 -22.19 -44.35 -21.57
C SER A 148 -23.66 -44.26 -21.92
N LEU A 149 -23.95 -44.16 -23.22
CA LEU A 149 -25.24 -44.50 -23.80
C LEU A 149 -25.11 -44.42 -25.33
N LEU A 150 -24.66 -45.53 -25.93
CA LEU A 150 -25.31 -46.14 -27.12
C LEU A 150 -24.69 -47.49 -27.32
#